data_c68f0a13e4932a1b151cc8f4465601a8
#
_entry.id   c68f0a13e4932a1b151cc8f4465601a8
#
_cell.length_a   1.000
_cell.length_b   1.000
_cell.length_c   1.000
_cell.angle_alpha   90.00
_cell.angle_beta   90.00
_cell.angle_gamma   90.00
#
_symmetry.space_group_name_H-M   'P 1'
#
loop_
_entity.id
_entity.type
_entity.pdbx_description
1 polymer ?
#
loop_
_entity_poly.entity_id
_entity_poly.type
_entity_poly.pdbx_seq_one_letter_code
_entity_poly.pdbx_strand_id
1 'polypeptide(L)'
;VGKLKITGTLIVETGLHIGGGGETLEIGGLDKPVIRDPVSQYPYLPGSSIKGKLRAILERWLNKPLNRGGGSGTYRYESDDLESGYTEIQADQYVEYEGAKTCEVSRLFGSTGGSKCWIPSDIAQSQELGGQGNKTINGVSHTKIKGRNCPARLIVRDCHLTPESAEQLRNIDTGLYMTEWKFENGLDRVTAAANPRQLERVPAGAKFTFEMVYTVEDENQAIKDVKNLAIALSILEDDAL
;
A
#
# COMPACT_ATOMS: atom_id res chain seq x y z
N VAL A 1 -3.32 13.57 22.40
CA VAL A 1 -2.65 12.47 21.65
C VAL A 1 -3.09 11.15 22.24
N GLY A 2 -3.57 10.25 21.41
CA GLY A 2 -4.04 8.93 21.80
C GLY A 2 -3.76 7.88 20.72
N LYS A 3 -4.11 6.63 21.00
CA LYS A 3 -4.04 5.54 20.02
C LYS A 3 -5.38 4.81 19.94
N LEU A 4 -5.84 4.57 18.74
CA LEU A 4 -6.99 3.72 18.46
C LEU A 4 -6.46 2.38 17.95
N LYS A 5 -6.76 1.31 18.68
CA LYS A 5 -6.46 -0.06 18.26
C LYS A 5 -7.69 -0.65 17.60
N ILE A 6 -7.55 -1.14 16.37
CA ILE A 6 -8.58 -1.82 15.59
C ILE A 6 -8.14 -3.26 15.44
N THR A 7 -8.98 -4.19 15.88
CA THR A 7 -8.70 -5.63 15.83
C THR A 7 -9.85 -6.37 15.17
N GLY A 8 -9.55 -7.48 14.52
CA GLY A 8 -10.54 -8.33 13.88
C GLY A 8 -9.94 -9.64 13.38
N THR A 9 -10.67 -10.31 12.52
CA THR A 9 -10.24 -11.52 11.83
C THR A 9 -10.45 -11.34 10.34
N LEU A 10 -9.42 -11.59 9.55
CA LEU A 10 -9.53 -11.70 8.10
C LEU A 10 -9.85 -13.14 7.73
N ILE A 11 -10.91 -13.34 6.97
CA ILE A 11 -11.36 -14.65 6.49
C ILE A 11 -11.10 -14.70 5.00
N VAL A 12 -10.40 -15.74 4.56
CA VAL A 12 -10.11 -15.99 3.16
C VAL A 12 -11.33 -16.68 2.54
N GLU A 13 -12.13 -15.95 1.78
CA GLU A 13 -13.32 -16.52 1.13
C GLU A 13 -12.97 -17.33 -0.11
N THR A 14 -11.96 -16.89 -0.86
CA THR A 14 -11.39 -17.62 -1.99
C THR A 14 -9.90 -17.83 -1.75
N GLY A 15 -9.23 -18.75 -2.46
CA GLY A 15 -7.80 -18.99 -2.22
C GLY A 15 -6.96 -17.74 -2.36
N LEU A 16 -6.04 -17.50 -1.41
CA LEU A 16 -5.24 -16.29 -1.30
C LEU A 16 -3.77 -16.56 -1.63
N HIS A 17 -3.20 -15.75 -2.53
CA HIS A 17 -1.77 -15.77 -2.84
C HIS A 17 -1.13 -14.42 -2.51
N ILE A 18 -0.14 -14.43 -1.62
CA ILE A 18 0.80 -13.31 -1.42
C ILE A 18 2.20 -13.88 -1.61
N GLY A 19 2.87 -13.48 -2.69
CA GLY A 19 4.15 -14.03 -3.07
C GLY A 19 5.27 -13.73 -2.07
N GLY A 20 6.04 -14.74 -1.72
CA GLY A 20 7.34 -14.59 -1.08
C GLY A 20 8.37 -14.16 -2.12
N GLY A 21 9.14 -13.09 -1.85
CA GLY A 21 10.11 -12.51 -2.78
C GLY A 21 11.40 -13.33 -3.03
N GLY A 22 11.31 -14.64 -3.11
CA GLY A 22 12.43 -15.51 -3.44
C GLY A 22 12.30 -16.05 -4.87
N GLU A 23 13.22 -15.69 -5.76
CA GLU A 23 13.42 -16.41 -7.03
C GLU A 23 14.10 -17.75 -6.71
N THR A 24 13.34 -18.79 -6.46
CA THR A 24 13.84 -20.15 -6.52
C THR A 24 13.77 -20.62 -7.98
N LEU A 25 14.86 -20.40 -8.72
CA LEU A 25 15.10 -21.00 -10.04
C LEU A 25 15.41 -22.50 -9.90
N GLU A 26 14.59 -23.26 -9.18
CA GLU A 26 14.68 -24.70 -9.19
C GLU A 26 13.83 -25.25 -10.35
N ILE A 27 14.49 -25.91 -11.28
CA ILE A 27 13.80 -26.62 -12.38
C ILE A 27 12.86 -27.67 -11.79
N GLY A 28 11.55 -27.40 -11.87
CA GLY A 28 10.50 -28.23 -11.27
C GLY A 28 10.04 -27.79 -9.87
N GLY A 29 10.56 -26.67 -9.34
CA GLY A 29 10.06 -26.06 -8.11
C GLY A 29 8.79 -25.23 -8.29
N LEU A 30 8.29 -24.68 -7.18
CA LEU A 30 7.14 -23.76 -7.15
C LEU A 30 7.46 -22.46 -7.91
N ASP A 31 6.73 -22.18 -8.98
CA ASP A 31 6.91 -20.91 -9.75
C ASP A 31 6.65 -19.68 -8.89
N LYS A 32 5.69 -19.78 -7.97
CA LYS A 32 5.26 -18.68 -7.09
C LYS A 32 4.87 -19.22 -5.71
N PRO A 33 5.82 -19.27 -4.76
CA PRO A 33 5.51 -19.65 -3.38
C PRO A 33 4.80 -18.53 -2.62
N VAL A 34 3.99 -18.87 -1.62
CA VAL A 34 3.45 -17.89 -0.66
C VAL A 34 4.53 -17.47 0.34
N ILE A 35 4.39 -16.25 0.85
CA ILE A 35 5.24 -15.76 1.93
C ILE A 35 4.95 -16.53 3.23
N ARG A 36 6.02 -16.89 3.95
CA ARG A 36 5.97 -17.66 5.20
C ARG A 36 6.76 -16.98 6.28
N ASP A 37 6.26 -17.08 7.49
CA ASP A 37 7.01 -16.67 8.68
C ASP A 37 8.25 -17.56 8.84
N PRO A 38 9.45 -16.99 9.03
CA PRO A 38 10.69 -17.75 9.05
C PRO A 38 10.83 -18.70 10.24
N VAL A 39 10.10 -18.46 11.33
CA VAL A 39 10.17 -19.27 12.55
C VAL A 39 9.16 -20.42 12.51
N SER A 40 7.90 -20.09 12.29
CA SER A 40 6.80 -21.06 12.30
C SER A 40 6.63 -21.80 10.97
N GLN A 41 7.14 -21.25 9.86
CA GLN A 41 6.91 -21.70 8.49
C GLN A 41 5.43 -21.62 8.07
N TYR A 42 4.60 -20.93 8.82
CA TYR A 42 3.20 -20.74 8.50
C TYR A 42 3.02 -19.59 7.50
N PRO A 43 2.06 -19.70 6.57
CA PRO A 43 1.71 -18.55 5.73
C PRO A 43 1.17 -17.41 6.59
N TYR A 44 1.51 -16.18 6.25
CA TYR A 44 1.00 -14.99 6.91
C TYR A 44 0.72 -13.88 5.90
N LEU A 45 -0.05 -12.86 6.30
CA LEU A 45 -0.29 -11.69 5.50
C LEU A 45 0.58 -10.53 6.01
N PRO A 46 1.56 -10.06 5.22
CA PRO A 46 2.37 -8.92 5.63
C PRO A 46 1.50 -7.67 5.81
N GLY A 47 1.65 -7.01 6.94
CA GLY A 47 0.96 -5.74 7.21
C GLY A 47 1.27 -4.67 6.17
N SER A 48 2.46 -4.72 5.57
CA SER A 48 2.86 -3.85 4.46
C SER A 48 2.01 -4.06 3.20
N SER A 49 1.65 -5.31 2.87
CA SER A 49 0.79 -5.65 1.73
C SER A 49 -0.62 -5.12 1.94
N ILE A 50 -1.21 -5.35 3.11
CA ILE A 50 -2.53 -4.83 3.48
C ILE A 50 -2.50 -3.29 3.48
N LYS A 51 -1.49 -2.69 4.11
CA LYS A 51 -1.32 -1.23 4.14
C LYS A 51 -1.21 -0.65 2.73
N GLY A 52 -0.45 -1.27 1.86
CA GLY A 52 -0.29 -0.84 0.46
C GLY A 52 -1.60 -0.91 -0.33
N LYS A 53 -2.38 -2.00 -0.15
CA LYS A 53 -3.69 -2.15 -0.80
C LYS A 53 -4.70 -1.12 -0.29
N LEU A 54 -4.80 -0.91 1.03
CA LEU A 54 -5.68 0.11 1.63
C LEU A 54 -5.33 1.52 1.13
N ARG A 55 -4.02 1.83 1.01
CA ARG A 55 -3.56 3.09 0.41
C ARG A 55 -4.01 3.23 -1.04
N ALA A 56 -3.79 2.23 -1.87
CA ALA A 56 -4.18 2.24 -3.27
C ALA A 56 -5.70 2.40 -3.45
N ILE A 57 -6.50 1.74 -2.62
CA ILE A 57 -7.96 1.89 -2.60
C ILE A 57 -8.33 3.34 -2.27
N LEU A 58 -7.74 3.91 -1.21
CA LEU A 58 -8.07 5.26 -0.77
C LEU A 58 -7.59 6.33 -1.77
N GLU A 59 -6.44 6.16 -2.39
CA GLU A 59 -5.95 7.04 -3.46
C GLU A 59 -6.94 7.09 -4.63
N ARG A 60 -7.48 5.94 -5.03
CA ARG A 60 -8.49 5.83 -6.11
C ARG A 60 -9.83 6.39 -5.68
N TRP A 61 -10.30 6.07 -4.47
CA TRP A 61 -11.56 6.58 -3.91
C TRP A 61 -11.58 8.11 -3.83
N LEU A 62 -10.47 8.71 -3.41
CA LEU A 62 -10.30 10.16 -3.31
C LEU A 62 -9.84 10.82 -4.62
N ASN A 63 -9.74 10.06 -5.70
CA ASN A 63 -9.29 10.53 -7.01
C ASN A 63 -7.98 11.33 -6.95
N LYS A 64 -6.98 10.83 -6.22
CA LYS A 64 -5.69 11.51 -6.08
C LYS A 64 -4.89 11.46 -7.39
N PRO A 65 -4.18 12.54 -7.76
CA PRO A 65 -3.39 12.57 -8.98
C PRO A 65 -2.14 11.71 -8.88
N LEU A 66 -1.73 11.06 -9.97
CA LEU A 66 -0.50 10.28 -10.04
C LEU A 66 0.68 11.21 -10.35
N ASN A 67 1.28 11.80 -9.33
CA ASN A 67 2.33 12.81 -9.45
C ASN A 67 3.75 12.27 -9.31
N ARG A 68 3.94 11.05 -8.84
CA ARG A 68 5.28 10.46 -8.67
C ARG A 68 5.43 9.15 -9.44
N GLY A 69 6.42 9.12 -10.34
CA GLY A 69 6.85 7.89 -11.00
C GLY A 69 7.60 6.98 -10.03
N GLY A 70 7.26 5.69 -10.06
CA GLY A 70 8.04 4.61 -9.47
C GLY A 70 8.94 3.96 -10.53
N GLY A 71 9.78 3.02 -10.15
CA GLY A 71 10.49 2.18 -11.10
C GLY A 71 9.50 1.39 -11.99
N SER A 72 9.97 0.92 -13.15
CA SER A 72 9.20 0.03 -14.04
C SER A 72 7.91 0.65 -14.63
N GLY A 73 7.86 1.96 -14.82
CA GLY A 73 6.70 2.64 -15.43
C GLY A 73 5.47 2.73 -14.53
N THR A 74 5.58 2.46 -13.26
CA THR A 74 4.50 2.65 -12.28
C THR A 74 4.43 4.09 -11.82
N TYR A 75 3.22 4.54 -11.48
CA TYR A 75 2.96 5.87 -10.92
C TYR A 75 2.13 5.74 -9.64
N ARG A 76 2.36 6.66 -8.70
CA ARG A 76 1.63 6.74 -7.44
C ARG A 76 1.36 8.19 -7.04
N TYR A 77 0.47 8.39 -6.09
CA TYR A 77 0.28 9.67 -5.42
C TYR A 77 1.27 9.83 -4.26
N GLU A 78 1.85 11.04 -4.15
CA GLU A 78 2.60 11.47 -2.96
C GLU A 78 2.33 12.94 -2.67
N SER A 79 2.18 13.27 -1.38
CA SER A 79 2.39 14.65 -0.92
C SER A 79 3.89 14.88 -0.84
N ASP A 80 4.43 15.65 -1.77
CA ASP A 80 5.89 15.85 -1.87
C ASP A 80 6.45 16.76 -0.79
N ASP A 81 5.59 17.47 -0.05
CA ASP A 81 5.93 18.25 1.13
C ASP A 81 4.78 18.27 2.14
N LEU A 82 5.05 18.87 3.31
CA LEU A 82 4.03 19.11 4.34
C LEU A 82 3.00 20.16 3.90
N GLU A 83 3.41 21.12 3.07
CA GLU A 83 2.55 22.15 2.48
C GLU A 83 2.14 21.78 1.05
N SER A 84 0.98 22.26 0.61
CA SER A 84 0.50 22.04 -0.76
C SER A 84 1.39 22.74 -1.79
N GLY A 85 1.50 22.12 -2.96
CA GLY A 85 2.37 22.63 -4.00
C GLY A 85 2.30 21.81 -5.28
N TYR A 86 3.39 21.83 -6.05
CA TYR A 86 3.48 21.15 -7.34
C TYR A 86 4.69 20.22 -7.40
N THR A 87 4.50 19.04 -8.00
CA THR A 87 5.58 18.14 -8.40
C THR A 87 5.92 18.40 -9.86
N GLU A 88 7.19 18.62 -10.17
CA GLU A 88 7.68 18.71 -11.54
C GLU A 88 7.93 17.28 -12.07
N ILE A 89 7.02 16.78 -12.92
CA ILE A 89 7.11 15.44 -13.50
C ILE A 89 8.02 15.38 -14.73
N GLN A 90 7.97 16.44 -15.55
CA GLN A 90 8.86 16.67 -16.69
C GLN A 90 9.18 18.16 -16.76
N ALA A 91 10.13 18.55 -17.62
CA ALA A 91 10.46 19.95 -17.81
C ALA A 91 9.18 20.75 -18.14
N ASP A 92 8.89 21.76 -17.32
CA ASP A 92 7.73 22.64 -17.39
C ASP A 92 6.35 21.96 -17.27
N GLN A 93 6.30 20.71 -16.81
CA GLN A 93 5.05 20.02 -16.50
C GLN A 93 4.91 19.80 -14.99
N TYR A 94 3.86 20.37 -14.42
CA TYR A 94 3.60 20.38 -13.00
C TYR A 94 2.30 19.68 -12.68
N VAL A 95 2.31 18.81 -11.65
CA VAL A 95 1.12 18.19 -11.08
C VAL A 95 0.95 18.71 -9.66
N GLU A 96 -0.24 19.22 -9.38
CA GLU A 96 -0.58 19.69 -8.03
C GLU A 96 -0.70 18.52 -7.07
N TYR A 97 -0.21 18.70 -5.85
CA TYR A 97 -0.43 17.81 -4.74
C TYR A 97 -0.93 18.56 -3.51
N GLU A 98 -1.72 17.89 -2.70
CA GLU A 98 -2.13 18.38 -1.39
C GLU A 98 -1.04 18.12 -0.36
N GLY A 99 -0.73 19.12 0.48
CA GLY A 99 0.28 18.99 1.53
C GLY A 99 -0.03 17.89 2.54
N ALA A 100 1.00 17.23 3.02
CA ALA A 100 0.83 16.05 3.90
C ALA A 100 0.15 16.37 5.25
N LYS A 101 0.15 17.64 5.70
CA LYS A 101 -0.58 18.06 6.91
C LYS A 101 -2.10 17.96 6.76
N THR A 102 -2.60 18.19 5.56
CA THR A 102 -4.05 18.21 5.26
C THR A 102 -4.52 16.99 4.51
N CYS A 103 -3.66 16.40 3.70
CA CYS A 103 -3.98 15.23 2.89
C CYS A 103 -4.27 13.99 3.73
N GLU A 104 -5.47 13.43 3.57
CA GLU A 104 -5.94 12.25 4.32
C GLU A 104 -5.11 11.01 4.03
N VAL A 105 -4.71 10.79 2.76
CA VAL A 105 -3.86 9.66 2.37
C VAL A 105 -2.49 9.77 3.05
N SER A 106 -1.86 10.95 2.96
CA SER A 106 -0.52 11.17 3.50
C SER A 106 -0.47 11.14 5.02
N ARG A 107 -1.53 11.60 5.72
CA ARG A 107 -1.62 11.45 7.17
C ARG A 107 -1.72 9.99 7.60
N LEU A 108 -2.57 9.20 6.91
CA LEU A 108 -2.76 7.80 7.23
C LEU A 108 -1.52 6.95 6.93
N PHE A 109 -1.04 7.05 5.70
CA PHE A 109 -0.03 6.11 5.18
C PHE A 109 1.40 6.65 5.19
N GLY A 110 1.56 7.94 5.46
CA GLY A 110 2.83 8.65 5.38
C GLY A 110 3.16 9.11 3.96
N SER A 111 4.09 10.03 3.85
CA SER A 111 4.64 10.50 2.58
C SER A 111 6.13 10.76 2.68
N THR A 112 6.80 10.66 1.53
CA THR A 112 8.23 10.90 1.40
C THR A 112 8.45 12.17 0.61
N GLY A 113 9.20 13.12 1.15
CA GLY A 113 9.49 14.39 0.49
C GLY A 113 10.07 14.25 -0.92
N GLY A 114 9.63 15.10 -1.83
CA GLY A 114 10.07 15.12 -3.22
C GLY A 114 11.35 15.93 -3.43
N SER A 115 12.14 15.57 -4.45
CA SER A 115 13.32 16.33 -4.86
C SER A 115 13.00 17.45 -5.86
N LYS A 116 11.83 17.38 -6.50
CA LYS A 116 11.35 18.35 -7.50
C LYS A 116 10.05 19.04 -7.03
N CYS A 117 10.02 19.38 -5.77
CA CYS A 117 8.88 19.95 -5.07
C CYS A 117 8.91 21.48 -5.17
N TRP A 118 7.79 22.07 -5.57
CA TRP A 118 7.60 23.52 -5.69
C TRP A 118 6.46 23.95 -4.77
N ILE A 119 6.77 24.80 -3.78
CA ILE A 119 5.78 25.36 -2.87
C ILE A 119 5.69 26.89 -3.01
N PRO A 120 4.61 27.55 -2.59
CA PRO A 120 4.51 29.01 -2.61
C PRO A 120 5.73 29.68 -1.93
N SER A 121 6.28 30.71 -2.59
CA SER A 121 7.53 31.32 -2.14
C SER A 121 7.43 32.02 -0.80
N ASP A 122 6.27 32.55 -0.46
CA ASP A 122 5.96 33.18 0.85
C ASP A 122 6.00 32.13 1.97
N ILE A 123 5.47 30.93 1.72
CA ILE A 123 5.53 29.79 2.67
C ILE A 123 6.98 29.31 2.83
N ALA A 124 7.70 29.16 1.72
CA ALA A 124 9.11 28.75 1.77
C ALA A 124 9.96 29.71 2.58
N GLN A 125 9.72 31.02 2.42
CA GLN A 125 10.42 32.06 3.14
C GLN A 125 10.03 32.11 4.63
N SER A 126 8.73 32.06 4.93
CA SER A 126 8.23 32.11 6.32
C SER A 126 8.69 30.95 7.19
N GLN A 127 8.93 29.80 6.57
CA GLN A 127 9.39 28.59 7.24
C GLN A 127 10.90 28.34 7.10
N GLU A 128 11.64 29.30 6.53
CA GLU A 128 13.11 29.21 6.34
C GLU A 128 13.58 27.93 5.64
N LEU A 129 12.80 27.45 4.67
CA LEU A 129 13.04 26.11 4.08
C LEU A 129 14.23 26.04 3.13
N GLY A 130 14.86 27.16 2.84
CA GLY A 130 15.96 27.23 1.88
C GLY A 130 15.56 26.66 0.52
N GLY A 131 15.57 27.42 -0.53
CA GLY A 131 15.16 26.94 -1.85
C GLY A 131 16.08 27.48 -2.94
N GLN A 132 16.06 26.83 -4.10
CA GLN A 132 16.81 27.24 -5.27
C GLN A 132 15.85 27.55 -6.43
N GLY A 133 15.93 28.77 -6.92
CA GLY A 133 15.14 29.21 -8.07
C GLY A 133 13.68 29.49 -7.73
N ASN A 134 13.12 30.50 -8.37
CA ASN A 134 11.71 30.85 -8.28
C ASN A 134 11.06 30.68 -9.65
N LYS A 135 9.83 30.20 -9.67
CA LYS A 135 9.04 30.04 -10.89
C LYS A 135 7.59 30.44 -10.63
N THR A 136 6.99 31.10 -11.61
CA THR A 136 5.57 31.44 -11.54
C THR A 136 4.76 30.26 -12.10
N ILE A 137 3.94 29.63 -11.25
CA ILE A 137 3.01 28.57 -11.63
C ILE A 137 1.62 29.05 -11.29
N ASN A 138 0.71 29.06 -12.28
CA ASN A 138 -0.67 29.56 -12.13
C ASN A 138 -0.77 30.96 -11.51
N GLY A 139 0.17 31.87 -11.86
CA GLY A 139 0.17 33.26 -11.37
C GLY A 139 0.76 33.48 -9.97
N VAL A 140 1.18 32.42 -9.30
CA VAL A 140 1.80 32.46 -7.96
C VAL A 140 3.29 32.12 -8.06
N SER A 141 4.13 32.87 -7.36
CA SER A 141 5.57 32.56 -7.26
C SER A 141 5.79 31.34 -6.39
N HIS A 142 6.51 30.33 -6.90
CA HIS A 142 6.88 29.12 -6.20
C HIS A 142 8.40 28.98 -6.12
N THR A 143 8.86 28.45 -5.02
CA THR A 143 10.27 28.16 -4.77
C THR A 143 10.49 26.67 -4.76
N LYS A 144 11.53 26.20 -5.47
CA LYS A 144 11.91 24.77 -5.46
C LYS A 144 12.63 24.45 -4.16
N ILE A 145 12.10 23.47 -3.45
CA ILE A 145 12.65 23.00 -2.17
C ILE A 145 12.91 21.49 -2.20
N LYS A 146 13.67 21.03 -1.21
CA LYS A 146 13.69 19.61 -0.84
C LYS A 146 12.49 19.36 0.08
N GLY A 147 11.52 18.60 -0.39
CA GLY A 147 10.32 18.26 0.36
C GLY A 147 10.60 17.49 1.64
N ARG A 148 9.72 17.66 2.61
CA ARG A 148 9.80 17.06 3.95
C ARG A 148 8.96 15.80 4.03
N ASN A 149 9.45 14.80 4.78
CA ASN A 149 8.71 13.58 5.04
C ASN A 149 7.58 13.82 6.05
N CYS A 150 6.48 13.09 5.89
CA CYS A 150 5.42 12.99 6.87
C CYS A 150 5.32 11.55 7.38
N PRO A 151 5.47 11.27 8.68
CA PRO A 151 5.32 9.93 9.22
C PRO A 151 3.87 9.46 9.13
N ALA A 152 3.68 8.16 8.94
CA ALA A 152 2.36 7.55 8.91
C ALA A 152 1.74 7.52 10.32
N ARG A 153 0.45 7.84 10.43
CA ARG A 153 -0.34 7.64 11.65
C ARG A 153 -0.86 6.21 11.80
N LEU A 154 -0.94 5.48 10.68
CA LEU A 154 -1.44 4.12 10.64
C LEU A 154 -0.28 3.10 10.64
N ILE A 155 -0.34 2.17 11.57
CA ILE A 155 0.49 0.97 11.62
C ILE A 155 -0.43 -0.22 11.36
N VAL A 156 -0.08 -1.07 10.40
CA VAL A 156 -0.75 -2.35 10.14
C VAL A 156 0.23 -3.45 10.53
N ARG A 157 -0.19 -4.33 11.40
CA ARG A 157 0.61 -5.47 11.85
C ARG A 157 0.53 -6.62 10.86
N ASP A 158 1.53 -7.49 10.88
CA ASP A 158 1.46 -8.74 10.16
C ASP A 158 0.34 -9.61 10.72
N CYS A 159 -0.44 -10.22 9.83
CA CYS A 159 -1.58 -11.03 10.19
C CYS A 159 -1.18 -12.50 10.15
N HIS A 160 -1.07 -13.13 11.30
CA HIS A 160 -0.77 -14.54 11.45
C HIS A 160 -2.05 -15.37 11.49
N LEU A 161 -1.95 -16.63 11.07
CA LEU A 161 -3.06 -17.57 11.19
C LEU A 161 -3.57 -17.63 12.64
N THR A 162 -4.91 -17.73 12.80
CA THR A 162 -5.46 -18.04 14.12
C THR A 162 -5.05 -19.47 14.51
N PRO A 163 -4.94 -19.78 15.82
CA PRO A 163 -4.56 -21.12 16.27
C PRO A 163 -5.42 -22.24 15.67
N GLU A 164 -6.74 -22.00 15.59
CA GLU A 164 -7.72 -22.95 15.04
C GLU A 164 -7.49 -23.15 13.56
N SER A 165 -7.25 -22.07 12.81
CA SER A 165 -6.99 -22.15 11.38
C SER A 165 -5.64 -22.84 11.08
N ALA A 166 -4.62 -22.56 11.89
CA ALA A 166 -3.32 -23.22 11.77
C ALA A 166 -3.44 -24.76 12.00
N GLU A 167 -4.25 -25.17 12.98
CA GLU A 167 -4.49 -26.58 13.23
C GLU A 167 -5.26 -27.24 12.08
N GLN A 168 -6.30 -26.60 11.58
CA GLN A 168 -7.06 -27.08 10.43
C GLN A 168 -6.17 -27.27 9.19
N LEU A 169 -5.37 -26.25 8.84
CA LEU A 169 -4.52 -26.29 7.65
C LEU A 169 -3.40 -27.33 7.76
N ARG A 170 -2.89 -27.64 8.95
CA ARG A 170 -1.92 -28.72 9.15
C ARG A 170 -2.48 -30.11 8.87
N ASN A 171 -3.77 -30.28 9.06
CA ASN A 171 -4.45 -31.58 8.89
C ASN A 171 -5.03 -31.78 7.49
N ILE A 172 -4.92 -30.79 6.60
CA ILE A 172 -5.38 -30.90 5.20
C ILE A 172 -4.25 -31.48 4.35
N ASP A 173 -4.53 -32.57 3.65
CA ASP A 173 -3.62 -33.14 2.66
C ASP A 173 -3.89 -32.54 1.26
N THR A 174 -3.11 -31.54 0.92
CA THR A 174 -3.17 -30.84 -0.38
C THR A 174 -1.91 -31.04 -1.21
N GLY A 175 -0.98 -31.89 -0.74
CA GLY A 175 0.35 -32.07 -1.32
C GLY A 175 1.33 -30.93 -1.01
N LEU A 176 0.88 -29.87 -0.28
CA LEU A 176 1.72 -28.78 0.21
C LEU A 176 1.46 -28.53 1.70
N TYR A 177 2.47 -28.06 2.40
CA TYR A 177 2.33 -27.76 3.84
C TYR A 177 1.47 -26.51 4.07
N MET A 178 0.25 -26.68 4.60
CA MET A 178 -0.70 -25.62 4.95
C MET A 178 -1.21 -24.77 3.78
N THR A 179 -0.96 -25.18 2.55
CA THR A 179 -1.32 -24.45 1.33
C THR A 179 -1.80 -25.42 0.27
N GLU A 180 -2.27 -24.93 -0.85
CA GLU A 180 -2.73 -25.74 -1.96
C GLU A 180 -2.15 -25.27 -3.29
N TRP A 181 -2.11 -26.15 -4.26
CA TRP A 181 -1.76 -25.83 -5.63
C TRP A 181 -2.96 -25.22 -6.37
N LYS A 182 -2.72 -24.16 -7.09
CA LYS A 182 -3.62 -23.66 -8.11
C LYS A 182 -2.96 -23.75 -9.47
N PHE A 183 -3.62 -24.44 -10.39
CA PHE A 183 -3.22 -24.50 -11.78
C PHE A 183 -4.00 -23.43 -12.57
N GLU A 184 -3.29 -22.60 -13.28
CA GLU A 184 -3.85 -21.60 -14.18
C GLU A 184 -3.30 -21.80 -15.58
N ASN A 185 -4.11 -21.52 -16.59
CA ASN A 185 -3.68 -21.61 -17.97
C ASN A 185 -3.95 -20.28 -18.68
N GLY A 186 -2.88 -19.57 -19.00
CA GLY A 186 -2.95 -18.38 -19.87
C GLY A 186 -3.06 -18.82 -21.33
N LEU A 187 -4.19 -18.54 -21.97
CA LEU A 187 -4.36 -18.80 -23.40
C LEU A 187 -4.01 -17.54 -24.21
N ASP A 188 -3.09 -17.68 -25.16
CA ASP A 188 -2.91 -16.69 -26.20
C ASP A 188 -4.16 -16.67 -27.09
N ARG A 189 -4.79 -15.52 -27.21
CA ARG A 189 -6.08 -15.39 -27.91
C ARG A 189 -5.97 -15.46 -29.43
N VAL A 190 -4.76 -15.33 -29.98
CA VAL A 190 -4.51 -15.35 -31.43
C VAL A 190 -4.07 -16.77 -31.85
N THR A 191 -3.13 -17.36 -31.14
CA THR A 191 -2.50 -18.63 -31.50
C THR A 191 -3.12 -19.83 -30.80
N ALA A 192 -4.00 -19.59 -29.80
CA ALA A 192 -4.52 -20.61 -28.87
C ALA A 192 -3.43 -21.38 -28.10
N ALA A 193 -2.21 -20.87 -28.10
CA ALA A 193 -1.12 -21.48 -27.33
C ALA A 193 -1.41 -21.40 -25.83
N ALA A 194 -1.25 -22.52 -25.12
CA ALA A 194 -1.43 -22.63 -23.69
C ALA A 194 -0.14 -22.30 -22.96
N ASN A 195 -0.21 -21.45 -21.93
CA ASN A 195 0.89 -21.16 -21.02
C ASN A 195 0.47 -21.55 -19.59
N PRO A 196 0.64 -22.83 -19.21
CA PRO A 196 0.27 -23.31 -17.89
C PRO A 196 1.16 -22.67 -16.83
N ARG A 197 0.55 -22.25 -15.71
CA ARG A 197 1.23 -21.71 -14.55
C ARG A 197 0.76 -22.42 -13.30
N GLN A 198 1.68 -22.59 -12.36
CA GLN A 198 1.39 -23.15 -11.05
C GLN A 198 1.66 -22.08 -10.01
N LEU A 199 0.71 -21.86 -9.12
CA LEU A 199 0.92 -20.97 -8.00
C LEU A 199 0.46 -21.65 -6.70
N GLU A 200 1.18 -21.38 -5.64
CA GLU A 200 0.81 -21.75 -4.29
C GLU A 200 -0.18 -20.72 -3.76
N ARG A 201 -1.20 -21.16 -3.03
CA ARG A 201 -2.14 -20.25 -2.34
C ARG A 201 -2.59 -20.83 -1.01
N VAL A 202 -2.99 -19.97 -0.10
CA VAL A 202 -3.67 -20.33 1.14
C VAL A 202 -5.09 -20.75 0.80
N PRO A 203 -5.60 -21.91 1.27
CA PRO A 203 -6.95 -22.37 0.97
C PRO A 203 -8.04 -21.41 1.50
N ALA A 204 -9.20 -21.45 0.85
CA ALA A 204 -10.40 -20.78 1.33
C ALA A 204 -10.79 -21.30 2.73
N GLY A 205 -11.38 -20.41 3.55
CA GLY A 205 -11.74 -20.69 4.93
C GLY A 205 -10.63 -20.38 5.94
N ALA A 206 -9.40 -20.15 5.50
CA ALA A 206 -8.30 -19.75 6.38
C ALA A 206 -8.61 -18.42 7.09
N LYS A 207 -8.24 -18.33 8.37
CA LYS A 207 -8.48 -17.15 9.21
C LYS A 207 -7.16 -16.60 9.73
N PHE A 208 -7.01 -15.28 9.60
CA PHE A 208 -5.85 -14.55 10.08
C PHE A 208 -6.26 -13.51 11.14
N THR A 209 -5.43 -13.33 12.15
CA THR A 209 -5.60 -12.22 13.11
C THR A 209 -5.34 -10.90 12.40
N PHE A 210 -6.12 -9.89 12.70
CA PHE A 210 -5.99 -8.57 12.11
C PHE A 210 -5.83 -7.52 13.20
N GLU A 211 -4.81 -6.70 13.10
CA GLU A 211 -4.55 -5.60 14.01
C GLU A 211 -4.00 -4.37 13.30
N MET A 212 -4.63 -3.23 13.54
CA MET A 212 -4.13 -1.91 13.14
C MET A 212 -4.08 -0.99 14.35
N VAL A 213 -3.12 -0.07 14.34
CA VAL A 213 -3.02 1.00 15.35
C VAL A 213 -2.96 2.35 14.64
N TYR A 214 -3.92 3.21 14.92
CA TYR A 214 -3.97 4.58 14.43
C TYR A 214 -3.59 5.55 15.56
N THR A 215 -2.68 6.49 15.27
CA THR A 215 -2.26 7.53 16.22
C THR A 215 -3.15 8.76 16.03
N VAL A 216 -3.88 9.13 17.08
CA VAL A 216 -4.73 10.32 17.14
C VAL A 216 -3.86 11.50 17.56
N GLU A 217 -3.64 12.45 16.68
CA GLU A 217 -2.94 13.72 16.93
C GLU A 217 -3.91 14.89 17.02
N ASP A 218 -5.00 14.84 16.25
CA ASP A 218 -6.09 15.78 16.19
C ASP A 218 -7.41 15.05 16.07
N GLU A 219 -8.40 15.40 16.89
CA GLU A 219 -9.70 14.70 16.95
C GLU A 219 -10.53 14.87 15.67
N ASN A 220 -10.54 16.08 15.10
CA ASN A 220 -11.31 16.34 13.88
C ASN A 220 -10.74 15.59 12.67
N GLN A 221 -9.42 15.53 12.59
CA GLN A 221 -8.74 14.74 11.56
C GLN A 221 -8.96 13.25 11.78
N ALA A 222 -8.93 12.78 13.03
CA ALA A 222 -9.13 11.38 13.37
C ALA A 222 -10.52 10.86 12.93
N ILE A 223 -11.57 11.66 13.08
CA ILE A 223 -12.92 11.30 12.64
C ILE A 223 -12.94 11.04 11.12
N LYS A 224 -12.31 11.91 10.34
CA LYS A 224 -12.21 11.75 8.87
C LYS A 224 -11.35 10.55 8.49
N ASP A 225 -10.20 10.40 9.14
CA ASP A 225 -9.24 9.33 8.87
C ASP A 225 -9.85 7.95 9.18
N VAL A 226 -10.57 7.79 10.30
CA VAL A 226 -11.27 6.55 10.67
C VAL A 226 -12.40 6.24 9.69
N LYS A 227 -13.15 7.26 9.25
CA LYS A 227 -14.18 7.09 8.21
C LYS A 227 -13.58 6.59 6.90
N ASN A 228 -12.46 7.18 6.46
CA ASN A 228 -11.77 6.77 5.25
C ASN A 228 -11.20 5.34 5.37
N LEU A 229 -10.68 4.97 6.55
CA LEU A 229 -10.26 3.59 6.81
C LEU A 229 -11.42 2.61 6.74
N ALA A 230 -12.58 2.95 7.30
CA ALA A 230 -13.77 2.11 7.23
C ALA A 230 -14.22 1.90 5.77
N ILE A 231 -14.22 2.95 4.95
CA ILE A 231 -14.51 2.85 3.51
C ILE A 231 -13.49 1.96 2.81
N ALA A 232 -12.19 2.18 3.06
CA ALA A 232 -11.14 1.38 2.42
C ALA A 232 -11.21 -0.10 2.82
N LEU A 233 -11.56 -0.42 4.06
CA LEU A 233 -11.79 -1.80 4.53
C LEU A 233 -13.02 -2.43 3.86
N SER A 234 -14.13 -1.70 3.76
CA SER A 234 -15.32 -2.21 3.08
C SER A 234 -15.06 -2.50 1.60
N ILE A 235 -14.32 -1.63 0.90
CA ILE A 235 -13.94 -1.88 -0.49
C ILE A 235 -12.97 -3.07 -0.57
N LEU A 236 -12.08 -3.24 0.41
CA LEU A 236 -11.15 -4.38 0.44
C LEU A 236 -11.89 -5.72 0.58
N GLU A 237 -13.01 -5.76 1.34
CA GLU A 237 -13.86 -6.95 1.44
C GLU A 237 -14.45 -7.36 0.09
N ASP A 238 -14.83 -6.38 -0.74
CA ASP A 238 -15.43 -6.62 -2.06
C ASP A 238 -14.38 -6.87 -3.17
N ASP A 239 -13.22 -6.25 -3.07
CA ASP A 239 -12.19 -6.14 -4.15
C ASP A 239 -10.94 -6.98 -3.85
N ALA A 240 -11.03 -8.07 -3.20
CA ALA A 240 -9.92 -9.01 -2.88
C ALA A 240 -8.46 -8.46 -2.96
N LEU A 241 -7.58 -9.05 -2.23
CA LEU A 241 -6.13 -8.72 -2.24
C LEU A 241 -5.43 -9.14 -3.56
#